data_96b210ac08282b508e6a2377b270bd6a
#
_entry.id   96b210ac08282b508e6a2377b270bd6a
#
_cell.length_a   1.000
_cell.length_b   1.000
_cell.length_c   1.000
_cell.angle_alpha   90.00
_cell.angle_beta   90.00
_cell.angle_gamma   90.00
#
_symmetry.space_group_name_H-M   'P 1'
#
loop_
_entity.id
_entity.type
_entity.pdbx_description
1 polymer ?
#
loop_
_entity_poly.entity_id
_entity_poly.type
_entity_poly.pdbx_seq_one_letter_code
_entity_poly.pdbx_strand_id
1 'polypeptide(L)'
;MQYPAKYRQLLDAETWSFIDRTEKFYPPDAVDLPISKQREVYDQLCASFATPYPDGVHATDFSIAAEGYLLPCRRYTSQDRVSEPGAQILYFHGGGFVVGGLHSHDSYCADICKATGLDLTAVDYRLSPEHSYPADHQDAATALRHVASELNLPVILLGDSAGANLAAALAHASRWDVEAAIGQVLVYPLLGSDWSRGSFVDHANAPMLTTADVDYYAKIRVADTGANMSDKELSPLNDPDFAGLPATVVFAAQCDPLRDDGWLYAKKVKTAGSEALFFEEKGLVHSYLMARHSVGKAKAAVERIARAVTALEHGKDLSDPKVLFG
;
A
#
# COMPACT_ATOMS: atom_id res chain seq x y z
N MET A 1 7.38 -6.67 -24.24
CA MET A 1 5.99 -7.17 -24.45
C MET A 1 5.19 -6.18 -25.28
N GLN A 2 4.27 -6.63 -26.15
CA GLN A 2 3.41 -5.69 -26.87
C GLN A 2 2.10 -5.55 -26.12
N TYR A 3 1.97 -4.46 -25.37
CA TYR A 3 0.76 -4.16 -24.61
C TYR A 3 -0.45 -3.85 -25.51
N PRO A 4 -1.69 -4.10 -25.05
CA PRO A 4 -2.90 -3.70 -25.77
C PRO A 4 -2.88 -2.24 -26.19
N ALA A 5 -3.37 -1.97 -27.42
CA ALA A 5 -3.30 -0.64 -28.05
C ALA A 5 -3.94 0.49 -27.23
N LYS A 6 -4.92 0.19 -26.37
CA LYS A 6 -5.59 1.17 -25.50
C LYS A 6 -4.62 1.91 -24.56
N TYR A 7 -3.53 1.26 -24.10
CA TYR A 7 -2.58 1.90 -23.20
C TYR A 7 -1.77 3.01 -23.87
N ARG A 8 -1.59 2.97 -25.21
CA ARG A 8 -0.95 4.06 -25.95
C ARG A 8 -1.74 5.37 -25.92
N GLN A 9 -3.05 5.29 -25.67
CA GLN A 9 -3.93 6.46 -25.55
C GLN A 9 -4.09 6.92 -24.10
N LEU A 10 -3.98 6.00 -23.16
CA LEU A 10 -4.19 6.26 -21.72
C LEU A 10 -2.94 6.78 -21.02
N LEU A 11 -1.76 6.30 -21.46
CA LEU A 11 -0.48 6.59 -20.81
C LEU A 11 0.31 7.62 -21.62
N ASP A 12 0.94 8.56 -20.91
CA ASP A 12 1.84 9.54 -21.51
C ASP A 12 3.28 9.03 -21.64
N ALA A 13 4.13 9.84 -22.26
CA ALA A 13 5.53 9.48 -22.50
C ALA A 13 6.34 9.26 -21.21
N GLU A 14 6.04 10.01 -20.14
CA GLU A 14 6.73 9.84 -18.84
C GLU A 14 6.38 8.49 -18.23
N THR A 15 5.09 8.13 -18.22
CA THR A 15 4.63 6.83 -17.71
C THR A 15 5.19 5.68 -18.54
N TRP A 16 5.26 5.80 -19.87
CA TRP A 16 5.92 4.81 -20.72
C TRP A 16 7.41 4.67 -20.42
N SER A 17 8.12 5.78 -20.19
CA SER A 17 9.53 5.74 -19.81
C SER A 17 9.75 5.02 -18.47
N PHE A 18 8.84 5.17 -17.53
CA PHE A 18 8.85 4.43 -16.26
C PHE A 18 8.67 2.91 -16.51
N ILE A 19 7.67 2.52 -17.32
CA ILE A 19 7.41 1.12 -17.67
C ILE A 19 8.64 0.51 -18.36
N ASP A 20 9.17 1.16 -19.38
CA ASP A 20 10.35 0.70 -20.14
C ASP A 20 11.59 0.54 -19.24
N ARG A 21 11.73 1.42 -18.24
CA ARG A 21 12.83 1.32 -17.26
C ARG A 21 12.64 0.12 -16.36
N THR A 22 11.42 -0.14 -15.88
CA THR A 22 11.09 -1.26 -15.01
C THR A 22 11.29 -2.60 -15.73
N GLU A 23 10.82 -2.72 -16.97
CA GLU A 23 10.95 -3.95 -17.75
C GLU A 23 12.39 -4.42 -17.96
N LYS A 24 13.37 -3.51 -17.90
CA LYS A 24 14.79 -3.87 -18.05
C LYS A 24 15.32 -4.72 -16.89
N PHE A 25 14.66 -4.70 -15.73
CA PHE A 25 15.03 -5.51 -14.57
C PHE A 25 14.42 -6.91 -14.60
N TYR A 26 13.24 -7.06 -15.24
CA TYR A 26 12.54 -8.34 -15.26
C TYR A 26 12.89 -9.16 -16.50
N PRO A 27 13.51 -10.34 -16.34
CA PRO A 27 13.65 -11.28 -17.44
C PRO A 27 12.26 -11.80 -17.87
N PRO A 28 12.12 -12.30 -19.12
CA PRO A 28 10.84 -12.81 -19.63
C PRO A 28 10.23 -13.95 -18.79
N ASP A 29 11.06 -14.69 -18.08
CA ASP A 29 10.74 -15.83 -17.21
C ASP A 29 10.79 -15.47 -15.70
N ALA A 30 10.62 -14.20 -15.35
CA ALA A 30 10.77 -13.71 -13.97
C ALA A 30 9.93 -14.50 -12.96
N VAL A 31 8.69 -14.87 -13.31
CA VAL A 31 7.79 -15.66 -12.45
C VAL A 31 8.23 -17.10 -12.23
N ASP A 32 9.06 -17.64 -13.12
CA ASP A 32 9.60 -19.01 -13.02
C ASP A 32 10.91 -19.07 -12.21
N LEU A 33 11.46 -17.90 -11.85
CA LEU A 33 12.66 -17.84 -11.03
C LEU A 33 12.37 -18.29 -9.59
N PRO A 34 13.36 -18.88 -8.89
CA PRO A 34 13.25 -19.09 -7.44
C PRO A 34 12.91 -17.78 -6.71
N ILE A 35 12.12 -17.85 -5.65
CA ILE A 35 11.65 -16.65 -4.90
C ILE A 35 12.83 -15.77 -4.46
N SER A 36 13.95 -16.35 -4.03
CA SER A 36 15.14 -15.57 -3.68
C SER A 36 15.65 -14.71 -4.84
N LYS A 37 15.56 -15.21 -6.08
CA LYS A 37 15.95 -14.45 -7.27
C LYS A 37 14.91 -13.41 -7.67
N GLN A 38 13.63 -13.70 -7.50
CA GLN A 38 12.58 -12.69 -7.69
C GLN A 38 12.78 -11.51 -6.73
N ARG A 39 13.13 -11.78 -5.46
CA ARG A 39 13.48 -10.76 -4.47
C ARG A 39 14.69 -9.94 -4.90
N GLU A 40 15.77 -10.57 -5.34
CA GLU A 40 16.96 -9.87 -5.84
C GLU A 40 16.62 -8.93 -7.02
N VAL A 41 15.78 -9.38 -7.97
CA VAL A 41 15.31 -8.55 -9.09
C VAL A 41 14.51 -7.36 -8.59
N TYR A 42 13.57 -7.60 -7.68
CA TYR A 42 12.74 -6.55 -7.10
C TYR A 42 13.55 -5.54 -6.30
N ASP A 43 14.52 -6.00 -5.51
CA ASP A 43 15.41 -5.14 -4.73
C ASP A 43 16.28 -4.24 -5.64
N GLN A 44 16.82 -4.78 -6.73
CA GLN A 44 17.56 -4.03 -7.73
C GLN A 44 16.68 -2.97 -8.41
N LEU A 45 15.45 -3.35 -8.76
CA LEU A 45 14.46 -2.42 -9.31
C LEU A 45 14.19 -1.27 -8.32
N CYS A 46 13.84 -1.57 -7.07
CA CYS A 46 13.57 -0.57 -6.04
C CYS A 46 14.76 0.35 -5.81
N ALA A 47 15.97 -0.22 -5.70
CA ALA A 47 17.20 0.55 -5.56
C ALA A 47 17.44 1.52 -6.74
N SER A 48 17.03 1.13 -7.95
CA SER A 48 17.18 2.01 -9.13
C SER A 48 16.30 3.26 -9.07
N PHE A 49 15.17 3.21 -8.35
CA PHE A 49 14.25 4.33 -8.16
C PHE A 49 14.41 5.03 -6.80
N ALA A 50 15.28 4.51 -5.94
CA ALA A 50 15.56 5.14 -4.65
C ALA A 50 16.22 6.52 -4.83
N THR A 51 15.86 7.45 -3.95
CA THR A 51 16.42 8.80 -3.89
C THR A 51 16.99 9.06 -2.50
N PRO A 52 17.93 9.99 -2.35
CA PRO A 52 18.32 10.48 -1.03
C PRO A 52 17.12 10.96 -0.23
N TYR A 53 17.19 10.86 1.08
CA TYR A 53 16.15 11.42 1.93
C TYR A 53 16.03 12.93 1.75
N PRO A 54 14.83 13.48 1.87
CA PRO A 54 14.65 14.93 1.98
C PRO A 54 15.43 15.50 3.17
N ASP A 55 15.91 16.73 3.04
CA ASP A 55 16.63 17.40 4.10
C ASP A 55 15.84 17.41 5.42
N GLY A 56 16.52 17.06 6.50
CA GLY A 56 15.95 17.02 7.85
C GLY A 56 15.12 15.78 8.17
N VAL A 57 15.03 14.80 7.27
CA VAL A 57 14.43 13.48 7.58
C VAL A 57 15.51 12.52 8.04
N HIS A 58 15.21 11.81 9.12
CA HIS A 58 16.05 10.75 9.69
C HIS A 58 15.27 9.45 9.79
N ALA A 59 15.96 8.33 9.58
CA ALA A 59 15.42 6.99 9.77
C ALA A 59 16.21 6.25 10.85
N THR A 60 15.50 5.49 11.69
CA THR A 60 16.08 4.68 12.76
C THR A 60 15.46 3.30 12.73
N ASP A 61 16.30 2.28 12.61
CA ASP A 61 15.86 0.88 12.67
C ASP A 61 15.71 0.45 14.13
N PHE A 62 14.64 -0.28 14.40
CA PHE A 62 14.36 -0.89 15.70
C PHE A 62 13.59 -2.21 15.50
N SER A 63 13.33 -2.92 16.58
CA SER A 63 12.56 -4.15 16.51
C SER A 63 11.50 -4.18 17.59
N ILE A 64 10.33 -4.68 17.25
CA ILE A 64 9.23 -4.92 18.18
C ILE A 64 9.30 -6.37 18.64
N ALA A 65 9.26 -6.60 19.95
CA ALA A 65 9.20 -7.95 20.50
C ALA A 65 7.84 -8.58 20.17
N ALA A 66 7.88 -9.69 19.44
CA ALA A 66 6.74 -10.52 19.09
C ALA A 66 6.91 -11.92 19.71
N GLU A 67 5.91 -12.77 19.61
CA GLU A 67 5.97 -14.12 20.19
C GLU A 67 7.02 -14.98 19.45
N GLY A 68 8.18 -15.15 20.08
CA GLY A 68 9.27 -16.01 19.57
C GLY A 68 10.20 -15.37 18.53
N TYR A 69 10.01 -14.08 18.16
CA TYR A 69 10.88 -13.37 17.22
C TYR A 69 10.89 -11.86 17.46
N LEU A 70 11.76 -11.16 16.75
CA LEU A 70 11.82 -9.70 16.70
C LEU A 70 11.28 -9.23 15.34
N LEU A 71 10.23 -8.41 15.34
CA LEU A 71 9.67 -7.81 14.14
C LEU A 71 10.45 -6.54 13.80
N PRO A 72 11.22 -6.52 12.69
CA PRO A 72 11.99 -5.34 12.30
C PRO A 72 11.07 -4.21 11.85
N CYS A 73 11.42 -2.99 12.24
CA CYS A 73 10.71 -1.78 11.85
C CYS A 73 11.70 -0.65 11.59
N ARG A 74 11.27 0.34 10.82
CA ARG A 74 12.01 1.58 10.60
C ARG A 74 11.13 2.77 10.89
N ARG A 75 11.59 3.66 11.79
CA ARG A 75 10.92 4.92 12.09
C ARG A 75 11.56 6.05 11.33
N TYR A 76 10.73 6.83 10.66
CA TYR A 76 11.09 8.08 10.00
C TYR A 76 10.58 9.25 10.83
N THR A 77 11.45 10.23 11.05
CA THR A 77 11.14 11.47 11.77
C THR A 77 11.63 12.66 10.95
N SER A 78 10.94 13.80 11.04
CA SER A 78 11.31 15.03 10.35
C SER A 78 11.68 16.13 11.35
N GLN A 79 12.70 16.94 11.02
CA GLN A 79 13.00 18.17 11.78
C GLN A 79 11.86 19.20 11.65
N ASP A 80 11.10 19.15 10.55
CA ASP A 80 9.90 19.96 10.34
C ASP A 80 8.66 19.35 11.01
N ARG A 81 8.89 18.48 11.99
CA ARG A 81 7.81 17.82 12.74
C ARG A 81 6.84 18.84 13.28
N VAL A 82 5.55 18.54 13.17
CA VAL A 82 4.48 19.30 13.82
C VAL A 82 4.74 19.30 15.33
N SER A 83 4.64 20.45 15.98
CA SER A 83 4.96 20.58 17.41
C SER A 83 4.08 19.74 18.31
N GLU A 84 2.82 19.52 17.90
CA GLU A 84 1.83 18.68 18.59
C GLU A 84 1.13 17.81 17.53
N PRO A 85 1.72 16.67 17.15
CA PRO A 85 1.12 15.80 16.14
C PRO A 85 -0.18 15.18 16.67
N GLY A 86 -1.23 15.25 15.86
CA GLY A 86 -2.52 14.63 16.16
C GLY A 86 -2.56 13.12 15.91
N ALA A 87 -1.57 12.60 15.15
CA ALA A 87 -1.48 11.20 14.78
C ALA A 87 -0.04 10.79 14.41
N GLN A 88 0.15 9.50 14.17
CA GLN A 88 1.34 8.91 13.58
C GLN A 88 0.93 7.94 12.46
N ILE A 89 1.87 7.60 11.59
CA ILE A 89 1.61 6.73 10.44
C ILE A 89 2.21 5.34 10.70
N LEU A 90 1.41 4.29 10.47
CA LEU A 90 1.88 2.91 10.38
C LEU A 90 1.78 2.45 8.93
N TYR A 91 2.94 2.11 8.33
CA TYR A 91 3.07 1.82 6.92
C TYR A 91 3.40 0.36 6.65
N PHE A 92 2.69 -0.22 5.68
CA PHE A 92 2.93 -1.56 5.14
C PHE A 92 3.27 -1.48 3.65
N HIS A 93 4.40 -2.05 3.26
CA HIS A 93 4.89 -2.00 1.89
C HIS A 93 4.14 -2.98 0.96
N GLY A 94 4.10 -2.66 -0.34
CA GLY A 94 3.68 -3.56 -1.40
C GLY A 94 4.70 -4.65 -1.71
N GLY A 95 4.36 -5.52 -2.68
CA GLY A 95 5.24 -6.62 -3.12
C GLY A 95 4.57 -7.99 -3.08
N GLY A 96 3.24 -8.05 -3.19
CA GLY A 96 2.48 -9.30 -3.32
C GLY A 96 2.64 -10.26 -2.14
N PHE A 97 3.05 -9.78 -0.95
CA PHE A 97 3.38 -10.57 0.25
C PHE A 97 4.60 -11.49 0.10
N VAL A 98 5.35 -11.37 -0.99
CA VAL A 98 6.45 -12.27 -1.37
C VAL A 98 7.77 -11.55 -1.51
N VAL A 99 7.74 -10.31 -1.98
CA VAL A 99 8.92 -9.47 -2.20
C VAL A 99 8.79 -8.14 -1.45
N GLY A 100 9.88 -7.39 -1.35
CA GLY A 100 9.92 -6.11 -0.64
C GLY A 100 10.42 -6.21 0.78
N GLY A 101 10.44 -5.08 1.48
CA GLY A 101 10.96 -4.91 2.83
C GLY A 101 11.18 -3.44 3.13
N LEU A 102 11.83 -3.11 4.24
CA LEU A 102 12.10 -1.72 4.65
C LEU A 102 12.85 -0.93 3.57
N HIS A 103 13.73 -1.58 2.83
CA HIS A 103 14.56 -0.95 1.78
C HIS A 103 13.80 -0.63 0.50
N SER A 104 12.73 -1.36 0.19
CA SER A 104 12.03 -1.23 -1.10
C SER A 104 11.22 0.07 -1.23
N HIS A 105 10.69 0.56 -0.11
CA HIS A 105 9.88 1.78 -0.05
C HIS A 105 10.51 2.86 0.84
N ASP A 106 11.80 2.73 1.16
CA ASP A 106 12.54 3.56 2.09
C ASP A 106 12.42 5.06 1.79
N SER A 107 12.80 5.46 0.58
CA SER A 107 12.73 6.87 0.18
C SER A 107 11.29 7.39 0.04
N TYR A 108 10.32 6.54 -0.28
CA TYR A 108 8.90 6.91 -0.29
C TYR A 108 8.40 7.23 1.12
N CYS A 109 8.74 6.39 2.11
CA CYS A 109 8.39 6.64 3.51
C CYS A 109 9.00 7.96 4.01
N ALA A 110 10.25 8.24 3.64
CA ALA A 110 10.92 9.51 3.95
C ALA A 110 10.21 10.72 3.32
N ASP A 111 9.77 10.60 2.06
CA ASP A 111 9.01 11.66 1.37
C ASP A 111 7.65 11.92 2.06
N ILE A 112 6.91 10.88 2.46
CA ILE A 112 5.65 11.03 3.18
C ILE A 112 5.88 11.64 4.57
N CYS A 113 6.88 11.18 5.33
CA CYS A 113 7.24 11.76 6.61
C CYS A 113 7.56 13.26 6.48
N LYS A 114 8.33 13.66 5.45
CA LYS A 114 8.64 15.06 5.17
C LYS A 114 7.41 15.87 4.84
N ALA A 115 6.55 15.34 3.96
CA ALA A 115 5.39 16.06 3.44
C ALA A 115 4.29 16.26 4.49
N THR A 116 4.15 15.33 5.45
CA THR A 116 3.14 15.38 6.50
C THR A 116 3.65 15.98 7.81
N GLY A 117 4.97 15.92 8.06
CA GLY A 117 5.55 16.25 9.35
C GLY A 117 5.24 15.25 10.47
N LEU A 118 4.60 14.13 10.14
CA LEU A 118 4.26 13.07 11.08
C LEU A 118 5.35 11.99 11.13
N ASP A 119 5.54 11.40 12.30
CA ASP A 119 6.37 10.20 12.42
C ASP A 119 5.71 9.06 11.66
N LEU A 120 6.52 8.31 10.89
CA LEU A 120 6.08 7.16 10.13
C LEU A 120 6.88 5.93 10.56
N THR A 121 6.18 4.85 10.93
CA THR A 121 6.79 3.55 11.20
C THR A 121 6.46 2.59 10.07
N ALA A 122 7.48 2.14 9.33
CA ALA A 122 7.39 1.08 8.34
C ALA A 122 7.68 -0.27 8.99
N VAL A 123 6.93 -1.30 8.58
CA VAL A 123 7.01 -2.65 9.14
C VAL A 123 7.62 -3.61 8.11
N ASP A 124 8.63 -4.37 8.51
CA ASP A 124 9.20 -5.47 7.74
C ASP A 124 8.47 -6.77 8.09
N TYR A 125 7.21 -6.84 7.66
CA TYR A 125 6.38 -7.99 7.97
C TYR A 125 6.87 -9.27 7.27
N ARG A 126 6.65 -10.42 7.89
CA ARG A 126 7.10 -11.71 7.38
C ARG A 126 6.45 -12.05 6.05
N LEU A 127 7.27 -12.51 5.10
CA LEU A 127 6.89 -12.78 3.72
C LEU A 127 6.67 -14.26 3.46
N SER A 128 5.77 -14.56 2.54
CA SER A 128 5.55 -15.87 1.95
C SER A 128 6.65 -16.18 0.91
N PRO A 129 6.97 -17.45 0.67
CA PRO A 129 6.35 -18.66 1.23
C PRO A 129 6.91 -19.08 2.59
N GLU A 130 8.03 -18.48 3.06
CA GLU A 130 8.68 -18.91 4.31
C GLU A 130 7.77 -18.71 5.52
N HIS A 131 6.94 -17.69 5.46
CA HIS A 131 5.97 -17.33 6.50
C HIS A 131 4.61 -17.01 5.85
N SER A 132 3.90 -18.06 5.47
CA SER A 132 2.57 -17.93 4.88
C SER A 132 1.56 -17.35 5.87
N TYR A 133 0.41 -16.92 5.35
CA TYR A 133 -0.73 -16.48 6.18
C TYR A 133 -0.96 -17.45 7.37
N PRO A 134 -1.18 -16.94 8.62
CA PRO A 134 -1.48 -15.56 9.01
C PRO A 134 -0.26 -14.75 9.54
N ALA A 135 0.98 -15.10 9.19
CA ALA A 135 2.17 -14.46 9.76
C ALA A 135 2.21 -12.94 9.51
N ASP A 136 1.91 -12.52 8.30
CA ASP A 136 1.80 -11.11 7.89
C ASP A 136 0.77 -10.33 8.70
N HIS A 137 -0.40 -10.91 8.97
CA HIS A 137 -1.46 -10.31 9.79
C HIS A 137 -1.09 -10.22 11.26
N GLN A 138 -0.41 -11.23 11.80
CA GLN A 138 0.08 -11.22 13.18
C GLN A 138 1.11 -10.11 13.38
N ASP A 139 1.98 -9.90 12.40
CA ASP A 139 2.97 -8.82 12.41
C ASP A 139 2.30 -7.45 12.34
N ALA A 140 1.33 -7.28 11.46
CA ALA A 140 0.57 -6.05 11.35
C ALA A 140 -0.16 -5.69 12.65
N ALA A 141 -0.82 -6.66 13.27
CA ALA A 141 -1.51 -6.45 14.55
C ALA A 141 -0.53 -6.15 15.70
N THR A 142 0.65 -6.80 15.71
CA THR A 142 1.70 -6.55 16.70
C THR A 142 2.27 -5.15 16.55
N ALA A 143 2.52 -4.71 15.31
CA ALA A 143 3.00 -3.36 15.02
C ALA A 143 1.98 -2.29 15.44
N LEU A 144 0.68 -2.47 15.14
CA LEU A 144 -0.36 -1.51 15.53
C LEU A 144 -0.40 -1.32 17.05
N ARG A 145 -0.48 -2.41 17.82
CA ARG A 145 -0.50 -2.33 19.29
C ARG A 145 0.73 -1.62 19.86
N HIS A 146 1.92 -1.93 19.33
CA HIS A 146 3.15 -1.30 19.80
C HIS A 146 3.17 0.20 19.48
N VAL A 147 2.92 0.56 18.22
CA VAL A 147 2.97 1.94 17.75
C VAL A 147 1.92 2.80 18.48
N ALA A 148 0.70 2.31 18.63
CA ALA A 148 -0.36 3.03 19.35
C ALA A 148 0.00 3.30 20.82
N SER A 149 0.64 2.33 21.49
CA SER A 149 0.99 2.45 22.92
C SER A 149 2.26 3.26 23.16
N GLU A 150 3.24 3.24 22.25
CA GLU A 150 4.56 3.85 22.47
C GLU A 150 4.50 5.37 22.56
N LEU A 151 3.86 6.03 21.60
CA LEU A 151 3.71 7.49 21.58
C LEU A 151 2.37 7.96 22.14
N ASN A 152 1.47 7.05 22.46
CA ASN A 152 0.09 7.35 22.87
C ASN A 152 -0.61 8.33 21.89
N LEU A 153 -0.37 8.14 20.59
CA LEU A 153 -0.96 8.92 19.50
C LEU A 153 -1.88 8.04 18.67
N PRO A 154 -2.97 8.62 18.15
CA PRO A 154 -3.79 7.95 17.15
C PRO A 154 -2.97 7.47 15.94
N VAL A 155 -3.37 6.35 15.34
CA VAL A 155 -2.66 5.75 14.21
C VAL A 155 -3.46 5.92 12.92
N ILE A 156 -2.78 6.35 11.87
CA ILE A 156 -3.27 6.32 10.49
C ILE A 156 -2.55 5.16 9.78
N LEU A 157 -3.32 4.21 9.25
CA LEU A 157 -2.79 3.12 8.46
C LEU A 157 -2.52 3.59 7.03
N LEU A 158 -1.34 3.32 6.52
CA LEU A 158 -0.95 3.61 5.14
C LEU A 158 -0.33 2.35 4.54
N GLY A 159 -0.73 2.01 3.33
CA GLY A 159 -0.10 0.92 2.60
C GLY A 159 -0.37 0.99 1.11
N ASP A 160 0.44 0.26 0.36
CA ASP A 160 0.29 0.15 -1.08
C ASP A 160 0.19 -1.32 -1.53
N SER A 161 -0.67 -1.61 -2.51
CA SER A 161 -0.84 -2.95 -3.08
C SER A 161 -1.15 -4.01 -1.99
N ALA A 162 -0.29 -5.00 -1.81
CA ALA A 162 -0.36 -6.00 -0.74
C ALA A 162 -0.34 -5.37 0.66
N GLY A 163 0.47 -4.31 0.86
CA GLY A 163 0.49 -3.57 2.12
C GLY A 163 -0.80 -2.81 2.40
N ALA A 164 -1.47 -2.32 1.36
CA ALA A 164 -2.80 -1.73 1.50
C ALA A 164 -3.87 -2.79 1.85
N ASN A 165 -3.71 -4.03 1.39
CA ASN A 165 -4.54 -5.14 1.86
C ASN A 165 -4.35 -5.38 3.36
N LEU A 166 -3.08 -5.44 3.85
CA LEU A 166 -2.80 -5.59 5.28
C LEU A 166 -3.40 -4.44 6.11
N ALA A 167 -3.26 -3.20 5.64
CA ALA A 167 -3.85 -2.04 6.29
C ALA A 167 -5.38 -2.16 6.40
N ALA A 168 -6.05 -2.53 5.30
CA ALA A 168 -7.49 -2.73 5.29
C ALA A 168 -7.93 -3.90 6.17
N ALA A 169 -7.26 -5.05 6.09
CA ALA A 169 -7.56 -6.22 6.91
C ALA A 169 -7.38 -5.90 8.42
N LEU A 170 -6.31 -5.19 8.76
CA LEU A 170 -6.07 -4.73 10.12
C LEU A 170 -7.14 -3.76 10.61
N ALA A 171 -7.59 -2.82 9.77
CA ALA A 171 -8.70 -1.92 10.10
C ALA A 171 -10.00 -2.69 10.38
N HIS A 172 -10.30 -3.74 9.59
CA HIS A 172 -11.45 -4.61 9.85
C HIS A 172 -11.31 -5.39 11.16
N ALA A 173 -10.12 -5.93 11.44
CA ALA A 173 -9.87 -6.74 12.64
C ALA A 173 -9.90 -5.92 13.93
N SER A 174 -9.40 -4.67 13.91
CA SER A 174 -9.20 -3.84 15.11
C SER A 174 -10.24 -2.73 15.29
N ARG A 175 -11.26 -2.63 14.44
CA ARG A 175 -12.20 -1.49 14.41
C ARG A 175 -12.95 -1.20 15.72
N TRP A 176 -13.00 -2.17 16.63
CA TRP A 176 -13.64 -2.02 17.93
C TRP A 176 -12.65 -2.02 19.10
N ASP A 177 -11.35 -2.05 18.82
CA ASP A 177 -10.30 -2.03 19.82
C ASP A 177 -10.01 -0.59 20.28
N VAL A 178 -9.39 -0.44 21.44
CA VAL A 178 -8.97 0.88 21.98
C VAL A 178 -7.88 1.49 21.10
N GLU A 179 -7.03 0.66 20.53
CA GLU A 179 -5.94 1.03 19.61
C GLU A 179 -6.40 1.11 18.15
N ALA A 180 -7.70 1.11 17.89
CA ALA A 180 -8.22 1.20 16.53
C ALA A 180 -7.66 2.42 15.78
N ALA A 181 -7.31 2.22 14.51
CA ALA A 181 -6.84 3.30 13.67
C ALA A 181 -7.93 4.37 13.46
N ILE A 182 -7.54 5.65 13.45
CA ILE A 182 -8.46 6.76 13.18
C ILE A 182 -8.71 7.00 11.69
N GLY A 183 -7.83 6.47 10.84
CA GLY A 183 -7.91 6.60 9.39
C GLY A 183 -7.10 5.55 8.66
N GLN A 184 -7.42 5.34 7.38
CA GLN A 184 -6.63 4.51 6.49
C GLN A 184 -6.49 5.15 5.11
N VAL A 185 -5.29 5.07 4.53
CA VAL A 185 -4.97 5.49 3.17
C VAL A 185 -4.47 4.27 2.40
N LEU A 186 -5.22 3.85 1.41
CA LEU A 186 -4.98 2.63 0.65
C LEU A 186 -4.60 2.97 -0.79
N VAL A 187 -3.38 2.62 -1.20
CA VAL A 187 -2.85 2.95 -2.52
C VAL A 187 -2.89 1.71 -3.42
N TYR A 188 -3.60 1.78 -4.52
CA TYR A 188 -3.88 0.67 -5.48
C TYR A 188 -4.05 -0.69 -4.79
N PRO A 189 -5.00 -0.82 -3.85
CA PRO A 189 -5.08 -1.95 -2.95
C PRO A 189 -5.64 -3.22 -3.61
N LEU A 190 -5.10 -4.39 -3.25
CA LEU A 190 -5.74 -5.70 -3.51
C LEU A 190 -6.72 -5.99 -2.38
N LEU A 191 -8.03 -5.98 -2.63
CA LEU A 191 -9.03 -6.08 -1.55
C LEU A 191 -10.04 -7.21 -1.72
N GLY A 192 -10.20 -7.74 -2.94
CA GLY A 192 -11.15 -8.79 -3.28
C GLY A 192 -10.51 -10.04 -3.83
N SER A 193 -11.35 -11.04 -4.09
CA SER A 193 -10.95 -12.34 -4.62
C SER A 193 -11.67 -12.74 -5.91
N ASP A 194 -12.57 -11.90 -6.45
CA ASP A 194 -13.27 -12.17 -7.72
C ASP A 194 -12.57 -11.47 -8.88
N TRP A 195 -11.61 -12.16 -9.48
CA TRP A 195 -10.79 -11.67 -10.59
C TRP A 195 -11.40 -11.93 -11.97
N SER A 196 -12.67 -12.35 -12.02
CA SER A 196 -13.37 -12.68 -13.27
C SER A 196 -14.11 -11.50 -13.91
N ARG A 197 -14.05 -10.29 -13.31
CA ARG A 197 -14.87 -9.13 -13.70
C ARG A 197 -14.16 -7.80 -13.58
N GLY A 198 -14.78 -6.75 -14.14
CA GLY A 198 -14.35 -5.36 -14.00
C GLY A 198 -12.92 -5.14 -14.46
N SER A 199 -12.17 -4.36 -13.69
CA SER A 199 -10.79 -4.03 -14.02
C SER A 199 -9.86 -5.24 -14.10
N PHE A 200 -10.14 -6.35 -13.42
CA PHE A 200 -9.38 -7.60 -13.57
C PHE A 200 -9.48 -8.20 -14.99
N VAL A 201 -10.58 -7.97 -15.68
CA VAL A 201 -10.77 -8.35 -17.09
C VAL A 201 -10.31 -7.23 -18.02
N ASP A 202 -10.75 -6.01 -17.76
CA ASP A 202 -10.43 -4.85 -18.61
C ASP A 202 -8.93 -4.58 -18.66
N HIS A 203 -8.24 -4.72 -17.53
CA HIS A 203 -6.81 -4.50 -17.37
C HIS A 203 -6.00 -5.78 -17.10
N ALA A 204 -6.53 -6.95 -17.54
CA ALA A 204 -5.89 -8.26 -17.32
C ALA A 204 -4.42 -8.31 -17.75
N ASN A 205 -4.06 -7.58 -18.81
CA ASN A 205 -2.70 -7.48 -19.34
C ASN A 205 -2.20 -6.02 -19.27
N ALA A 206 -2.41 -5.37 -18.13
CA ALA A 206 -1.89 -4.03 -17.92
C ALA A 206 -0.37 -4.04 -17.77
N PRO A 207 0.31 -2.93 -18.12
CA PRO A 207 1.69 -2.74 -17.75
C PRO A 207 1.85 -2.78 -16.22
N MET A 208 2.98 -3.25 -15.73
CA MET A 208 3.42 -3.32 -14.34
C MET A 208 2.74 -4.39 -13.49
N LEU A 209 1.46 -4.69 -13.71
CA LEU A 209 0.75 -5.75 -12.99
C LEU A 209 -0.32 -6.36 -13.91
N THR A 210 -0.32 -7.68 -14.04
CA THR A 210 -1.35 -8.44 -14.73
C THR A 210 -2.25 -9.17 -13.74
N THR A 211 -3.45 -9.58 -14.17
CA THR A 211 -4.31 -10.44 -13.34
C THR A 211 -3.63 -11.79 -13.04
N ALA A 212 -2.79 -12.28 -13.96
CA ALA A 212 -2.02 -13.51 -13.74
C ALA A 212 -0.97 -13.35 -12.62
N ASP A 213 -0.33 -12.18 -12.51
CA ASP A 213 0.59 -11.89 -11.41
C ASP A 213 -0.15 -11.85 -10.07
N VAL A 214 -1.35 -11.28 -10.03
CA VAL A 214 -2.19 -11.27 -8.81
C VAL A 214 -2.51 -12.70 -8.36
N ASP A 215 -2.94 -13.56 -9.29
CA ASP A 215 -3.22 -14.98 -9.01
C ASP A 215 -1.97 -15.73 -8.52
N TYR A 216 -0.82 -15.47 -9.15
CA TYR A 216 0.45 -16.06 -8.78
C TYR A 216 0.84 -15.76 -7.32
N TYR A 217 0.87 -14.48 -6.94
CA TYR A 217 1.23 -14.06 -5.58
C TYR A 217 0.20 -14.52 -4.53
N ALA A 218 -1.08 -14.47 -4.87
CA ALA A 218 -2.14 -14.96 -3.99
C ALA A 218 -2.01 -16.44 -3.67
N LYS A 219 -1.66 -17.27 -4.67
CA LYS A 219 -1.40 -18.71 -4.46
C LYS A 219 -0.23 -18.97 -3.53
N ILE A 220 0.85 -18.20 -3.66
CA ILE A 220 2.02 -18.32 -2.78
C ILE A 220 1.65 -17.94 -1.35
N ARG A 221 0.87 -16.85 -1.17
CA ARG A 221 0.48 -16.36 0.17
C ARG A 221 -0.29 -17.40 0.99
N VAL A 222 -1.16 -18.16 0.36
CA VAL A 222 -2.02 -19.15 1.03
C VAL A 222 -1.55 -20.60 0.87
N ALA A 223 -0.38 -20.82 0.26
CA ALA A 223 0.14 -22.17 0.07
C ALA A 223 0.27 -22.90 1.41
N ASP A 224 -0.23 -24.16 1.44
CA ASP A 224 -0.16 -25.06 2.59
C ASP A 224 -0.83 -24.56 3.89
N THR A 225 -1.64 -23.48 3.82
CA THR A 225 -2.27 -22.88 5.01
C THR A 225 -3.70 -23.41 5.25
N GLY A 226 -4.34 -23.95 4.24
CA GLY A 226 -5.77 -24.29 4.26
C GLY A 226 -6.71 -23.07 4.17
N ALA A 227 -6.18 -21.83 4.13
CA ALA A 227 -6.93 -20.61 3.94
C ALA A 227 -7.32 -20.42 2.47
N ASN A 228 -8.39 -19.67 2.23
CA ASN A 228 -8.88 -19.34 0.90
C ASN A 228 -8.82 -17.82 0.69
N MET A 229 -8.40 -17.38 -0.50
CA MET A 229 -8.40 -15.95 -0.84
C MET A 229 -9.80 -15.31 -0.74
N SER A 230 -10.88 -16.09 -0.72
CA SER A 230 -12.23 -15.58 -0.44
C SER A 230 -12.51 -15.29 1.04
N ASP A 231 -11.63 -15.71 1.95
CA ASP A 231 -11.77 -15.42 3.37
C ASP A 231 -11.65 -13.90 3.59
N LYS A 232 -12.53 -13.34 4.40
CA LYS A 232 -12.60 -11.88 4.60
C LYS A 232 -11.33 -11.28 5.21
N GLU A 233 -10.59 -12.07 5.94
CA GLU A 233 -9.31 -11.69 6.52
C GLU A 233 -8.25 -11.47 5.43
N LEU A 234 -8.29 -12.25 4.34
CA LEU A 234 -7.39 -12.14 3.19
C LEU A 234 -7.91 -11.18 2.12
N SER A 235 -9.23 -11.07 2.01
CA SER A 235 -9.94 -10.20 1.06
C SER A 235 -10.96 -9.34 1.80
N PRO A 236 -10.57 -8.22 2.39
CA PRO A 236 -11.44 -7.36 3.21
C PRO A 236 -12.72 -6.92 2.51
N LEU A 237 -12.72 -6.87 1.18
CA LEU A 237 -13.90 -6.57 0.38
C LEU A 237 -15.02 -7.62 0.52
N ASN A 238 -14.68 -8.84 0.94
CA ASN A 238 -15.62 -9.93 1.17
C ASN A 238 -16.23 -9.91 2.58
N ASP A 239 -15.77 -9.04 3.49
CA ASP A 239 -16.43 -8.89 4.79
C ASP A 239 -17.87 -8.42 4.57
N PRO A 240 -18.87 -9.09 5.15
CA PRO A 240 -20.26 -8.65 5.08
C PRO A 240 -20.54 -7.38 5.91
N ASP A 241 -19.67 -7.05 6.87
CA ASP A 241 -19.83 -5.92 7.78
C ASP A 241 -18.72 -4.90 7.61
N PHE A 242 -19.09 -3.66 7.24
CA PHE A 242 -18.25 -2.51 7.07
C PHE A 242 -18.48 -1.42 8.14
N ALA A 243 -19.36 -1.70 9.13
CA ALA A 243 -19.63 -0.74 10.19
C ALA A 243 -18.40 -0.53 11.09
N GLY A 244 -18.22 0.70 11.57
CA GLY A 244 -17.14 1.07 12.48
C GLY A 244 -15.74 1.14 11.87
N LEU A 245 -15.60 0.99 10.55
CA LEU A 245 -14.32 1.21 9.89
C LEU A 245 -13.89 2.67 9.99
N PRO A 246 -12.59 2.95 10.08
CA PRO A 246 -12.08 4.32 10.15
C PRO A 246 -12.32 5.08 8.84
N ALA A 247 -12.21 6.41 8.90
CA ALA A 247 -12.23 7.26 7.72
C ALA A 247 -11.20 6.76 6.68
N THR A 248 -11.63 6.63 5.42
CA THR A 248 -10.90 5.87 4.40
C THR A 248 -10.64 6.71 3.15
N VAL A 249 -9.39 6.77 2.69
CA VAL A 249 -9.06 7.33 1.37
C VAL A 249 -8.39 6.27 0.53
N VAL A 250 -8.93 6.03 -0.67
CA VAL A 250 -8.41 5.04 -1.62
C VAL A 250 -7.91 5.73 -2.87
N PHE A 251 -6.66 5.48 -3.23
CA PHE A 251 -6.05 5.90 -4.49
C PHE A 251 -5.85 4.69 -5.38
N ALA A 252 -6.47 4.67 -6.55
CA ALA A 252 -6.32 3.59 -7.52
C ALA A 252 -5.67 4.09 -8.81
N ALA A 253 -4.79 3.30 -9.42
CA ALA A 253 -4.28 3.61 -10.74
C ALA A 253 -5.31 3.30 -11.82
N GLN A 254 -5.44 4.16 -12.84
CA GLN A 254 -6.42 3.97 -13.92
C GLN A 254 -6.16 2.67 -14.70
N CYS A 255 -4.91 2.37 -14.97
CA CYS A 255 -4.51 1.23 -15.79
C CYS A 255 -4.01 0.08 -14.88
N ASP A 256 -4.91 -0.48 -14.07
CA ASP A 256 -4.59 -1.45 -13.03
C ASP A 256 -5.72 -2.46 -12.86
N PRO A 257 -5.45 -3.77 -12.82
CA PRO A 257 -6.47 -4.77 -12.51
C PRO A 257 -7.14 -4.55 -11.13
N LEU A 258 -6.46 -3.93 -10.16
CA LEU A 258 -6.96 -3.71 -8.80
C LEU A 258 -7.88 -2.48 -8.66
N ARG A 259 -8.04 -1.67 -9.74
CA ARG A 259 -8.77 -0.39 -9.68
C ARG A 259 -10.17 -0.50 -9.08
N ASP A 260 -10.95 -1.46 -9.54
CA ASP A 260 -12.36 -1.57 -9.17
C ASP A 260 -12.56 -2.10 -7.74
N ASP A 261 -11.62 -2.86 -7.21
CA ASP A 261 -11.60 -3.26 -5.79
C ASP A 261 -11.55 -2.04 -4.88
N GLY A 262 -10.66 -1.08 -5.19
CA GLY A 262 -10.55 0.16 -4.44
C GLY A 262 -11.83 0.99 -4.46
N TRP A 263 -12.44 1.12 -5.65
CA TRP A 263 -13.72 1.83 -5.80
C TRP A 263 -14.84 1.16 -4.99
N LEU A 264 -14.96 -0.16 -5.09
CA LEU A 264 -16.01 -0.91 -4.43
C LEU A 264 -15.85 -0.87 -2.90
N TYR A 265 -14.60 -0.94 -2.42
CA TYR A 265 -14.30 -0.86 -1.00
C TYR A 265 -14.71 0.51 -0.42
N ALA A 266 -14.27 1.60 -1.03
CA ALA A 266 -14.65 2.95 -0.59
C ALA A 266 -16.18 3.14 -0.60
N LYS A 267 -16.87 2.60 -1.62
CA LYS A 267 -18.33 2.63 -1.70
C LYS A 267 -18.98 1.87 -0.53
N LYS A 268 -18.47 0.68 -0.18
CA LYS A 268 -19.02 -0.11 0.96
C LYS A 268 -18.77 0.59 2.29
N VAL A 269 -17.57 1.13 2.53
CA VAL A 269 -17.25 1.93 3.73
C VAL A 269 -18.24 3.09 3.88
N LYS A 270 -18.44 3.86 2.80
CA LYS A 270 -19.38 5.00 2.81
C LYS A 270 -20.83 4.56 3.04
N THR A 271 -21.24 3.44 2.45
CA THR A 271 -22.60 2.91 2.61
C THR A 271 -22.85 2.43 4.06
N ALA A 272 -21.81 1.98 4.74
CA ALA A 272 -21.87 1.55 6.15
C ALA A 272 -21.81 2.72 7.15
N GLY A 273 -21.72 3.96 6.69
CA GLY A 273 -21.80 5.17 7.52
C GLY A 273 -20.47 5.79 7.91
N SER A 274 -19.34 5.22 7.48
CA SER A 274 -18.03 5.84 7.67
C SER A 274 -17.67 6.76 6.50
N GLU A 275 -16.84 7.76 6.74
CA GLU A 275 -16.34 8.62 5.66
C GLU A 275 -15.43 7.84 4.72
N ALA A 276 -15.63 8.00 3.41
CA ALA A 276 -14.76 7.41 2.42
C ALA A 276 -14.65 8.25 1.15
N LEU A 277 -13.43 8.34 0.62
CA LEU A 277 -13.12 8.99 -0.64
C LEU A 277 -12.34 8.03 -1.54
N PHE A 278 -12.77 7.91 -2.78
CA PHE A 278 -12.08 7.18 -3.83
C PHE A 278 -11.51 8.15 -4.86
N PHE A 279 -10.25 7.96 -5.22
CA PHE A 279 -9.57 8.75 -6.22
C PHE A 279 -8.90 7.87 -7.27
N GLU A 280 -9.29 8.04 -8.55
CA GLU A 280 -8.66 7.34 -9.68
C GLU A 280 -7.56 8.22 -10.28
N GLU A 281 -6.31 7.76 -10.19
CA GLU A 281 -5.13 8.41 -10.75
C GLU A 281 -5.04 8.17 -12.25
N LYS A 282 -5.49 9.14 -13.02
CA LYS A 282 -5.57 9.06 -14.50
C LYS A 282 -4.19 8.97 -15.14
N GLY A 283 -4.06 8.01 -16.08
CA GLY A 283 -2.83 7.81 -16.84
C GLY A 283 -1.69 7.20 -16.01
N LEU A 284 -1.98 6.61 -14.85
CA LEU A 284 -1.03 5.87 -14.05
C LEU A 284 -1.30 4.35 -14.09
N VAL A 285 -0.26 3.60 -13.77
CA VAL A 285 -0.21 2.13 -13.70
C VAL A 285 0.07 1.69 -12.28
N HIS A 286 -0.05 0.40 -11.98
CA HIS A 286 0.35 -0.16 -10.69
C HIS A 286 1.79 0.24 -10.33
N SER A 287 2.11 0.34 -9.04
CA SER A 287 3.44 0.73 -8.52
C SER A 287 3.93 2.13 -8.93
N TYR A 288 3.04 3.04 -9.29
CA TYR A 288 3.41 4.41 -9.69
C TYR A 288 4.16 5.19 -8.58
N LEU A 289 4.09 4.76 -7.33
CA LEU A 289 4.87 5.37 -6.24
C LEU A 289 6.38 5.39 -6.51
N MET A 290 6.90 4.37 -7.20
CA MET A 290 8.30 4.32 -7.62
C MET A 290 8.65 5.46 -8.57
N ALA A 291 7.69 5.87 -9.41
CA ALA A 291 7.87 6.88 -10.45
C ALA A 291 7.73 8.34 -9.97
N ARG A 292 7.47 8.58 -8.70
CA ARG A 292 7.12 9.90 -8.12
C ARG A 292 8.12 11.03 -8.38
N HIS A 293 9.38 10.70 -8.69
CA HIS A 293 10.41 11.69 -9.04
C HIS A 293 10.66 11.78 -10.55
N SER A 294 10.02 10.95 -11.37
CA SER A 294 10.25 10.91 -12.83
C SER A 294 8.97 11.05 -13.66
N VAL A 295 7.80 10.93 -13.05
CA VAL A 295 6.49 11.07 -13.70
C VAL A 295 5.69 12.14 -12.96
N GLY A 296 5.35 13.24 -13.64
CA GLY A 296 4.65 14.38 -13.02
C GLY A 296 3.30 14.00 -12.40
N LYS A 297 2.54 13.08 -13.02
CA LYS A 297 1.29 12.56 -12.46
C LYS A 297 1.51 11.75 -11.19
N ALA A 298 2.55 10.92 -11.13
CA ALA A 298 2.89 10.15 -9.95
C ALA A 298 3.34 11.04 -8.79
N LYS A 299 4.11 12.10 -9.07
CA LYS A 299 4.45 13.14 -8.09
C LYS A 299 3.20 13.76 -7.49
N ALA A 300 2.28 14.22 -8.34
CA ALA A 300 1.03 14.82 -7.89
C ALA A 300 0.15 13.83 -7.10
N ALA A 301 0.18 12.54 -7.44
CA ALA A 301 -0.52 11.50 -6.68
C ALA A 301 0.06 11.35 -5.26
N VAL A 302 1.39 11.33 -5.11
CA VAL A 302 2.03 11.25 -3.78
C VAL A 302 1.74 12.50 -2.95
N GLU A 303 1.70 13.69 -3.55
CA GLU A 303 1.28 14.91 -2.86
C GLU A 303 -0.17 14.81 -2.36
N ARG A 304 -1.10 14.21 -3.14
CA ARG A 304 -2.49 13.96 -2.69
C ARG A 304 -2.55 12.93 -1.57
N ILE A 305 -1.74 11.89 -1.62
CA ILE A 305 -1.63 10.89 -0.55
C ILE A 305 -1.20 11.58 0.76
N ALA A 306 -0.17 12.41 0.74
CA ALA A 306 0.26 13.16 1.91
C ALA A 306 -0.84 14.08 2.46
N ARG A 307 -1.57 14.79 1.59
CA ARG A 307 -2.73 15.61 1.99
C ARG A 307 -3.86 14.78 2.59
N ALA A 308 -4.11 13.57 2.08
CA ALA A 308 -5.10 12.66 2.65
C ALA A 308 -4.72 12.26 4.08
N VAL A 309 -3.45 11.93 4.32
CA VAL A 309 -2.95 11.65 5.67
C VAL A 309 -3.17 12.85 6.60
N THR A 310 -2.76 14.05 6.18
CA THR A 310 -2.96 15.30 6.96
C THR A 310 -4.45 15.61 7.19
N ALA A 311 -5.31 15.31 6.21
CA ALA A 311 -6.74 15.50 6.37
C ALA A 311 -7.33 14.56 7.43
N LEU A 312 -6.90 13.29 7.44
CA LEU A 312 -7.30 12.30 8.45
C LEU A 312 -6.80 12.68 9.84
N GLU A 313 -5.54 13.13 9.96
CA GLU A 313 -4.99 13.64 11.23
C GLU A 313 -5.85 14.74 11.84
N HIS A 314 -6.33 15.65 11.02
CA HIS A 314 -7.12 16.80 11.47
C HIS A 314 -8.63 16.55 11.52
N GLY A 315 -9.09 15.33 11.25
CA GLY A 315 -10.51 14.99 11.21
C GLY A 315 -11.30 15.84 10.20
N LYS A 316 -10.65 16.16 9.05
CA LYS A 316 -11.32 16.97 8.01
C LYS A 316 -12.39 16.14 7.30
N ASP A 317 -13.47 16.83 6.92
CA ASP A 317 -14.56 16.24 6.15
C ASP A 317 -14.06 15.77 4.77
N LEU A 318 -14.09 14.47 4.54
CA LEU A 318 -13.72 13.83 3.28
C LEU A 318 -14.84 13.91 2.22
N SER A 319 -16.02 14.48 2.54
CA SER A 319 -17.08 14.69 1.55
C SER A 319 -16.71 15.72 0.50
N ASP A 320 -15.79 16.65 0.80
CA ASP A 320 -15.23 17.60 -0.16
C ASP A 320 -13.89 17.09 -0.73
N PRO A 321 -13.88 16.61 -2.00
CA PRO A 321 -12.63 16.15 -2.63
C PRO A 321 -11.54 17.23 -2.71
N LYS A 322 -11.89 18.52 -2.58
CA LYS A 322 -10.92 19.62 -2.60
C LYS A 322 -9.90 19.53 -1.47
N VAL A 323 -10.23 18.83 -0.39
CA VAL A 323 -9.29 18.56 0.70
C VAL A 323 -7.96 17.93 0.20
N LEU A 324 -7.99 17.22 -0.95
CA LEU A 324 -6.83 16.62 -1.58
C LEU A 324 -6.10 17.53 -2.58
N PHE A 325 -6.66 18.68 -2.94
CA PHE A 325 -6.09 19.55 -3.98
C PHE A 325 -5.44 20.81 -3.43
N GLY A 326 -5.69 21.18 -2.20
CA GLY A 326 -5.11 22.34 -1.51
C GLY A 326 -5.77 23.65 -1.86
#